data_b42d8d9df41994b01f2ffa256add6197
#
_entry.id   b42d8d9df41994b01f2ffa256add6197
#
_cell.length_a   1.000
_cell.length_b   1.000
_cell.length_c   1.000
_cell.angle_alpha   90.00
_cell.angle_beta   90.00
_cell.angle_gamma   90.00
#
_symmetry.space_group_name_H-M   'P 1'
#
loop_
_entity.id
_entity.type
_entity.pdbx_description
1 polymer ?
#
loop_
_entity_poly.entity_id
_entity_poly.type
_entity_poly.pdbx_seq_one_letter_code
_entity_poly.pdbx_strand_id
1 'polypeptide(L)'
;GDEAALEALRAGLRAAGSDTRAHAGAAALAELVAGEACDSVVAAIVGAAGLESTLAAARAGKRLLLANKESLVLAGELLMQAARAGGATIVPIDSEHNAIFQCLHGRDADARVRRVTLTASGGPFRGRSRAELAGVTPAQAVAHPKWSMGPKISVDSATLMNKGLELIEARHLFGLPEDRLEVLVHPQSLVHSLVEFIDGSVLAQLGLPDMRTALAVGLGWPQRLESGVGALDLATQGPLEFGPPDLETFPCLRLAREALRAGGTAPATLNAANEVAVSAFLQGRIGFLSIAALVEDALAAIAVEPAASLEALRGIDARARRHAERAIATGAIR
;
A
#
# COMPACT_ATOMS: atom_id res chain seq x y z
N GLY A 1 7.46 19.89 6.38
CA GLY A 1 7.94 20.68 7.53
C GLY A 1 7.24 22.02 7.62
N ASP A 2 7.41 22.68 8.72
CA ASP A 2 6.94 24.03 8.96
C ASP A 2 8.00 25.09 8.58
N GLU A 3 7.67 26.36 8.75
CA GLU A 3 8.57 27.48 8.41
C GLU A 3 9.86 27.47 9.26
N ALA A 4 9.77 27.05 10.53
CA ALA A 4 10.94 26.95 11.42
C ALA A 4 11.91 25.86 10.93
N ALA A 5 11.42 24.72 10.48
CA ALA A 5 12.22 23.67 9.89
C ALA A 5 12.84 24.11 8.56
N LEU A 6 12.12 24.89 7.75
CA LEU A 6 12.64 25.45 6.49
C LEU A 6 13.81 26.41 6.76
N GLU A 7 13.68 27.32 7.72
CA GLU A 7 14.76 28.25 8.08
C GLU A 7 15.99 27.54 8.66
N ALA A 8 15.77 26.50 9.50
CA ALA A 8 16.87 25.67 10.01
C ALA A 8 17.61 24.94 8.86
N LEU A 9 16.86 24.41 7.88
CA LEU A 9 17.45 23.76 6.70
C LEU A 9 18.24 24.77 5.86
N ARG A 10 17.68 25.96 5.59
CA ARG A 10 18.37 27.03 4.85
C ARG A 10 19.67 27.47 5.55
N ALA A 11 19.64 27.59 6.88
CA ALA A 11 20.83 27.92 7.65
C ALA A 11 21.90 26.83 7.54
N GLY A 12 21.51 25.55 7.65
CA GLY A 12 22.41 24.40 7.49
C GLY A 12 23.04 24.35 6.10
N LEU A 13 22.25 24.54 5.04
CA LEU A 13 22.73 24.59 3.65
C LEU A 13 23.75 25.69 3.43
N ARG A 14 23.47 26.92 3.92
CA ARG A 14 24.42 28.05 3.88
C ARG A 14 25.73 27.71 4.61
N ALA A 15 25.63 27.13 5.80
CA ALA A 15 26.82 26.74 6.57
C ALA A 15 27.66 25.66 5.87
N ALA A 16 27.01 24.79 5.11
CA ALA A 16 27.68 23.75 4.30
C ALA A 16 28.19 24.27 2.94
N GLY A 17 28.00 25.54 2.60
CA GLY A 17 28.36 26.11 1.29
C GLY A 17 27.58 25.49 0.12
N SER A 18 26.35 25.03 0.36
CA SER A 18 25.52 24.37 -0.65
C SER A 18 24.55 25.35 -1.30
N ASP A 19 24.47 25.30 -2.63
CA ASP A 19 23.50 26.08 -3.44
C ASP A 19 22.14 25.39 -3.55
N THR A 20 21.92 24.28 -2.82
CA THR A 20 20.65 23.54 -2.83
C THR A 20 19.51 24.42 -2.34
N ARG A 21 18.44 24.52 -3.15
CA ARG A 21 17.23 25.25 -2.77
C ARG A 21 16.40 24.44 -1.80
N ALA A 22 16.00 25.08 -0.69
CA ALA A 22 15.13 24.49 0.32
C ALA A 22 13.68 24.94 0.12
N HIS A 23 12.76 23.99 0.17
CA HIS A 23 11.33 24.20 0.04
C HIS A 23 10.59 23.54 1.21
N ALA A 24 9.40 24.04 1.55
CA ALA A 24 8.54 23.44 2.58
C ALA A 24 7.06 23.44 2.15
N GLY A 25 6.31 22.49 2.71
CA GLY A 25 4.88 22.36 2.51
C GLY A 25 4.50 21.46 1.32
N ALA A 26 3.24 21.04 1.31
CA ALA A 26 2.71 20.11 0.31
C ALA A 26 2.67 20.71 -1.10
N ALA A 27 2.34 22.00 -1.21
CA ALA A 27 2.30 22.70 -2.50
C ALA A 27 3.70 22.76 -3.14
N ALA A 28 4.72 23.13 -2.36
CA ALA A 28 6.09 23.17 -2.86
C ALA A 28 6.61 21.80 -3.26
N LEU A 29 6.20 20.73 -2.55
CA LEU A 29 6.52 19.36 -2.93
C LEU A 29 5.86 18.98 -4.26
N ALA A 30 4.58 19.33 -4.45
CA ALA A 30 3.87 19.09 -5.69
C ALA A 30 4.49 19.84 -6.88
N GLU A 31 4.89 21.09 -6.69
CA GLU A 31 5.62 21.88 -7.70
C GLU A 31 6.99 21.26 -8.04
N LEU A 32 7.74 20.80 -7.02
CA LEU A 32 9.04 20.19 -7.21
C LEU A 32 8.97 18.92 -8.06
N VAL A 33 8.04 18.02 -7.77
CA VAL A 33 7.90 16.75 -8.51
C VAL A 33 7.31 16.93 -9.90
N ALA A 34 6.56 18.00 -10.15
CA ALA A 34 6.04 18.36 -11.47
C ALA A 34 7.07 19.09 -12.35
N GLY A 35 8.11 19.68 -11.75
CA GLY A 35 9.13 20.46 -12.44
C GLY A 35 10.03 19.64 -13.36
N GLU A 36 10.85 20.35 -14.15
CA GLU A 36 11.77 19.75 -15.13
C GLU A 36 13.05 19.15 -14.52
N ALA A 37 13.26 19.33 -13.21
CA ALA A 37 14.48 18.91 -12.52
C ALA A 37 14.62 17.38 -12.37
N CYS A 38 13.57 16.62 -12.62
CA CYS A 38 13.59 15.16 -12.55
C CYS A 38 12.65 14.52 -13.59
N ASP A 39 13.04 13.36 -14.10
CA ASP A 39 12.24 12.52 -15.00
C ASP A 39 11.49 11.42 -14.24
N SER A 40 11.96 11.10 -13.06
CA SER A 40 11.44 10.02 -12.23
C SER A 40 11.18 10.50 -10.80
N VAL A 41 10.07 10.02 -10.20
CA VAL A 41 9.66 10.35 -8.84
C VAL A 41 9.42 9.07 -8.07
N VAL A 42 10.11 8.90 -6.93
CA VAL A 42 9.80 7.83 -5.97
C VAL A 42 8.73 8.33 -5.01
N ALA A 43 7.49 7.88 -5.19
CA ALA A 43 6.35 8.23 -4.36
C ALA A 43 6.28 7.27 -3.16
N ALA A 44 6.96 7.62 -2.05
CA ALA A 44 7.09 6.78 -0.86
C ALA A 44 6.66 7.48 0.44
N ILE A 45 5.95 8.60 0.36
CA ILE A 45 5.37 9.26 1.54
C ILE A 45 4.21 8.41 2.04
N VAL A 46 4.27 7.97 3.29
CA VAL A 46 3.29 7.06 3.90
C VAL A 46 1.93 7.75 4.11
N GLY A 47 0.85 7.02 3.86
CA GLY A 47 -0.52 7.47 4.11
C GLY A 47 -1.04 8.48 3.08
N ALA A 48 -2.18 9.09 3.40
CA ALA A 48 -2.86 10.06 2.54
C ALA A 48 -2.01 11.31 2.21
N ALA A 49 -0.99 11.62 3.02
CA ALA A 49 -0.12 12.78 2.83
C ALA A 49 0.68 12.74 1.52
N GLY A 50 0.94 11.55 0.97
CA GLY A 50 1.66 11.40 -0.31
C GLY A 50 0.82 11.63 -1.56
N LEU A 51 -0.52 11.71 -1.44
CA LEU A 51 -1.43 11.72 -2.58
C LEU A 51 -1.23 12.91 -3.52
N GLU A 52 -1.06 14.13 -2.99
CA GLU A 52 -0.95 15.34 -3.81
C GLU A 52 0.30 15.34 -4.69
N SER A 53 1.45 15.01 -4.12
CA SER A 53 2.70 14.93 -4.88
C SER A 53 2.67 13.79 -5.89
N THR A 54 2.04 12.65 -5.54
CA THR A 54 1.85 11.52 -6.45
C THR A 54 0.99 11.91 -7.67
N LEU A 55 -0.13 12.60 -7.43
CA LEU A 55 -0.99 13.13 -8.51
C LEU A 55 -0.28 14.19 -9.36
N ALA A 56 0.50 15.09 -8.75
CA ALA A 56 1.27 16.09 -9.46
C ALA A 56 2.30 15.44 -10.39
N ALA A 57 3.04 14.46 -9.92
CA ALA A 57 3.99 13.71 -10.73
C ALA A 57 3.31 12.95 -11.89
N ALA A 58 2.16 12.33 -11.63
CA ALA A 58 1.38 11.63 -12.65
C ALA A 58 0.89 12.59 -13.76
N ARG A 59 0.34 13.76 -13.39
CA ARG A 59 -0.10 14.79 -14.33
C ARG A 59 1.03 15.35 -15.16
N ALA A 60 2.22 15.45 -14.58
CA ALA A 60 3.43 15.95 -15.25
C ALA A 60 4.12 14.90 -16.14
N GLY A 61 3.54 13.71 -16.32
CA GLY A 61 4.09 12.68 -17.21
C GLY A 61 5.36 12.01 -16.69
N LYS A 62 5.63 12.05 -15.40
CA LYS A 62 6.85 11.48 -14.81
C LYS A 62 6.82 9.95 -14.81
N ARG A 63 7.99 9.32 -14.79
CA ARG A 63 8.11 7.93 -14.36
C ARG A 63 7.86 7.91 -12.86
N LEU A 64 6.74 7.30 -12.46
CA LEU A 64 6.30 7.24 -11.07
C LEU A 64 6.60 5.88 -10.48
N LEU A 65 7.64 5.80 -9.63
CA LEU A 65 7.97 4.63 -8.84
C LEU A 65 7.06 4.65 -7.60
N LEU A 66 5.94 3.92 -7.67
CA LEU A 66 4.86 4.03 -6.71
C LEU A 66 5.04 3.02 -5.57
N ALA A 67 5.41 3.53 -4.39
CA ALA A 67 5.51 2.80 -3.13
C ALA A 67 4.41 3.21 -2.13
N ASN A 68 3.72 4.33 -2.35
CA ASN A 68 2.60 4.81 -1.54
C ASN A 68 1.29 4.18 -2.05
N LYS A 69 0.92 3.02 -1.50
CA LYS A 69 -0.32 2.32 -1.86
C LYS A 69 -1.57 3.09 -1.51
N GLU A 70 -1.52 3.89 -0.45
CA GLU A 70 -2.67 4.68 0.01
C GLU A 70 -3.14 5.68 -1.07
N SER A 71 -2.26 6.17 -1.92
CA SER A 71 -2.65 7.04 -3.05
C SER A 71 -3.59 6.34 -4.04
N LEU A 72 -3.38 5.04 -4.31
CA LEU A 72 -4.30 4.24 -5.14
C LEU A 72 -5.56 3.84 -4.38
N VAL A 73 -5.45 3.53 -3.10
CA VAL A 73 -6.62 3.17 -2.27
C VAL A 73 -7.56 4.36 -2.13
N LEU A 74 -7.03 5.57 -1.89
CA LEU A 74 -7.86 6.78 -1.76
C LEU A 74 -8.41 7.27 -3.09
N ALA A 75 -7.57 7.33 -4.13
CA ALA A 75 -7.86 8.07 -5.35
C ALA A 75 -7.44 7.32 -6.63
N GLY A 76 -7.54 5.98 -6.62
CA GLY A 76 -6.98 5.15 -7.69
C GLY A 76 -7.47 5.51 -9.08
N GLU A 77 -8.79 5.72 -9.27
CA GLU A 77 -9.34 6.13 -10.57
C GLU A 77 -8.79 7.48 -11.02
N LEU A 78 -8.73 8.47 -10.11
CA LEU A 78 -8.21 9.81 -10.42
C LEU A 78 -6.72 9.75 -10.74
N LEU A 79 -5.95 8.94 -10.00
CA LEU A 79 -4.52 8.77 -10.23
C LEU A 79 -4.24 8.10 -11.57
N MET A 80 -4.95 7.02 -11.89
CA MET A 80 -4.79 6.33 -13.17
C MET A 80 -5.25 7.18 -14.35
N GLN A 81 -6.31 7.99 -14.19
CA GLN A 81 -6.72 8.97 -15.20
C GLN A 81 -5.65 10.06 -15.39
N ALA A 82 -5.11 10.60 -14.30
CA ALA A 82 -4.04 11.60 -14.34
C ALA A 82 -2.78 11.06 -15.04
N ALA A 83 -2.40 9.82 -14.74
CA ALA A 83 -1.25 9.16 -15.35
C ALA A 83 -1.44 8.97 -16.87
N ARG A 84 -2.62 8.49 -17.29
CA ARG A 84 -2.93 8.36 -18.72
C ARG A 84 -2.94 9.69 -19.44
N ALA A 85 -3.58 10.71 -18.87
CA ALA A 85 -3.67 12.03 -19.48
C ALA A 85 -2.30 12.74 -19.55
N GLY A 86 -1.45 12.55 -18.55
CA GLY A 86 -0.10 13.13 -18.50
C GLY A 86 0.96 12.31 -19.27
N GLY A 87 0.64 11.09 -19.69
CA GLY A 87 1.61 10.17 -20.29
C GLY A 87 2.61 9.60 -19.28
N ALA A 88 2.26 9.57 -17.99
CA ALA A 88 3.12 9.03 -16.95
C ALA A 88 3.22 7.49 -17.03
N THR A 89 4.41 6.97 -16.72
CA THR A 89 4.65 5.53 -16.56
C THR A 89 4.66 5.20 -15.08
N ILE A 90 3.70 4.39 -14.62
CA ILE A 90 3.67 3.91 -13.23
C ILE A 90 4.41 2.58 -13.15
N VAL A 91 5.43 2.52 -12.29
CA VAL A 91 6.14 1.29 -11.94
C VAL A 91 5.90 1.03 -10.45
N PRO A 92 5.17 -0.04 -10.09
CA PRO A 92 4.90 -0.34 -8.70
C PRO A 92 6.18 -0.80 -7.98
N ILE A 93 6.36 -0.33 -6.75
CA ILE A 93 7.52 -0.69 -5.91
C ILE A 93 7.12 -1.68 -4.83
N ASP A 94 5.85 -1.72 -4.42
CA ASP A 94 5.38 -2.77 -3.53
C ASP A 94 5.71 -4.13 -4.13
N SER A 95 6.29 -5.06 -3.33
CA SER A 95 6.94 -6.27 -3.84
C SER A 95 5.99 -7.16 -4.66
N GLU A 96 4.75 -7.29 -4.22
CA GLU A 96 3.73 -8.10 -4.85
C GLU A 96 3.28 -7.51 -6.19
N HIS A 97 3.07 -6.20 -6.24
CA HIS A 97 2.69 -5.50 -7.48
C HIS A 97 3.85 -5.42 -8.46
N ASN A 98 5.06 -5.22 -7.95
CA ASN A 98 6.27 -5.29 -8.77
C ASN A 98 6.44 -6.68 -9.40
N ALA A 99 6.13 -7.74 -8.66
CA ALA A 99 6.13 -9.11 -9.17
C ALA A 99 5.12 -9.30 -10.31
N ILE A 100 3.88 -8.83 -10.15
CA ILE A 100 2.86 -8.87 -11.20
C ILE A 100 3.31 -8.07 -12.41
N PHE A 101 3.81 -6.85 -12.21
CA PHE A 101 4.33 -5.97 -13.26
C PHE A 101 5.44 -6.66 -14.07
N GLN A 102 6.35 -7.36 -13.41
CA GLN A 102 7.39 -8.15 -14.08
C GLN A 102 6.81 -9.32 -14.89
N CYS A 103 5.85 -10.08 -14.34
CA CYS A 103 5.18 -11.18 -15.03
C CYS A 103 4.39 -10.70 -16.27
N LEU A 104 3.83 -9.50 -16.21
CA LEU A 104 3.10 -8.85 -17.31
C LEU A 104 4.01 -8.06 -18.26
N HIS A 105 5.33 -8.04 -18.03
CA HIS A 105 6.29 -7.26 -18.81
C HIS A 105 5.94 -5.77 -18.90
N GLY A 106 5.44 -5.17 -17.79
CA GLY A 106 5.06 -3.77 -17.72
C GLY A 106 3.81 -3.41 -18.52
N ARG A 107 2.98 -4.38 -18.89
CA ARG A 107 1.71 -4.18 -19.59
C ARG A 107 0.54 -4.28 -18.60
N ASP A 108 -0.59 -3.71 -18.98
CA ASP A 108 -1.84 -3.95 -18.27
C ASP A 108 -2.27 -5.42 -18.43
N ALA A 109 -2.99 -5.92 -17.44
CA ALA A 109 -3.64 -7.22 -17.55
C ALA A 109 -4.77 -7.13 -18.60
N ASP A 110 -4.73 -8.03 -19.55
CA ASP A 110 -5.72 -8.10 -20.62
C ASP A 110 -6.58 -9.39 -20.53
N ALA A 111 -7.35 -9.66 -21.58
CA ALA A 111 -8.21 -10.84 -21.63
C ALA A 111 -7.46 -12.19 -21.53
N ARG A 112 -6.13 -12.20 -21.69
CA ARG A 112 -5.30 -13.40 -21.55
C ARG A 112 -4.98 -13.74 -20.11
N VAL A 113 -5.12 -12.78 -19.17
CA VAL A 113 -4.94 -13.02 -17.75
C VAL A 113 -6.24 -13.58 -17.17
N ARG A 114 -6.19 -14.80 -16.65
CA ARG A 114 -7.32 -15.43 -15.97
C ARG A 114 -7.46 -14.88 -14.56
N ARG A 115 -6.35 -14.81 -13.82
CA ARG A 115 -6.31 -14.44 -12.41
C ARG A 115 -4.93 -13.95 -12.00
N VAL A 116 -4.89 -13.07 -11.03
CA VAL A 116 -3.68 -12.66 -10.32
C VAL A 116 -3.79 -13.07 -8.86
N THR A 117 -2.74 -13.67 -8.31
CA THR A 117 -2.68 -14.08 -6.91
C THR A 117 -1.56 -13.32 -6.21
N LEU A 118 -1.95 -12.51 -5.24
CA LEU A 118 -1.04 -11.86 -4.31
C LEU A 118 -0.66 -12.84 -3.19
N THR A 119 0.61 -12.93 -2.86
CA THR A 119 1.03 -13.72 -1.70
C THR A 119 1.11 -12.86 -0.45
N ALA A 120 0.90 -13.46 0.71
CA ALA A 120 1.00 -12.84 2.02
C ALA A 120 1.87 -13.70 2.93
N SER A 121 2.71 -13.09 3.78
CA SER A 121 3.42 -13.85 4.82
C SER A 121 2.48 -14.49 5.85
N GLY A 122 1.27 -13.95 5.97
CA GLY A 122 0.31 -14.28 7.02
C GLY A 122 0.52 -13.50 8.32
N GLY A 123 1.54 -12.66 8.38
CA GLY A 123 1.87 -11.84 9.55
C GLY A 123 2.40 -12.63 10.76
N PRO A 124 2.69 -11.93 11.87
CA PRO A 124 3.27 -12.55 13.08
C PRO A 124 2.28 -13.44 13.85
N PHE A 125 0.98 -13.37 13.54
CA PHE A 125 -0.05 -14.08 14.29
C PHE A 125 -0.73 -15.21 13.51
N ARG A 126 -0.17 -15.61 12.39
CA ARG A 126 -0.67 -16.72 11.60
C ARG A 126 -0.87 -17.99 12.45
N GLY A 127 -2.06 -18.57 12.37
CA GLY A 127 -2.44 -19.78 13.10
C GLY A 127 -2.88 -19.55 14.55
N ARG A 128 -2.92 -18.31 15.04
CA ARG A 128 -3.49 -18.00 16.35
C ARG A 128 -5.02 -17.85 16.27
N SER A 129 -5.68 -18.29 17.32
CA SER A 129 -7.11 -18.07 17.51
C SER A 129 -7.41 -16.62 17.91
N ARG A 130 -8.67 -16.20 17.69
CA ARG A 130 -9.16 -14.88 18.13
C ARG A 130 -8.98 -14.64 19.63
N ALA A 131 -9.14 -15.68 20.47
CA ALA A 131 -8.93 -15.59 21.92
C ALA A 131 -7.48 -15.23 22.28
N GLU A 132 -6.51 -15.82 21.58
CA GLU A 132 -5.08 -15.53 21.79
C GLU A 132 -4.68 -14.13 21.31
N LEU A 133 -5.48 -13.53 20.43
CA LEU A 133 -5.24 -12.19 19.91
C LEU A 133 -5.76 -11.07 20.83
N ALA A 134 -6.62 -11.38 21.80
CA ALA A 134 -7.23 -10.39 22.69
C ALA A 134 -6.20 -9.60 23.52
N GLY A 135 -5.08 -10.22 23.87
CA GLY A 135 -4.01 -9.60 24.68
C GLY A 135 -2.77 -9.18 23.87
N VAL A 136 -2.84 -9.13 22.55
CA VAL A 136 -1.72 -8.76 21.71
C VAL A 136 -1.32 -7.30 21.92
N THR A 137 -0.01 -7.10 22.15
CA THR A 137 0.59 -5.78 22.34
C THR A 137 1.12 -5.17 21.03
N PRO A 138 1.27 -3.84 20.96
CA PRO A 138 1.92 -3.17 19.83
C PRO A 138 3.30 -3.76 19.49
N ALA A 139 4.12 -4.04 20.50
CA ALA A 139 5.46 -4.62 20.30
C ALA A 139 5.41 -5.97 19.60
N GLN A 140 4.43 -6.81 19.91
CA GLN A 140 4.23 -8.11 19.24
C GLN A 140 3.74 -7.94 17.80
N ALA A 141 2.84 -6.98 17.56
CA ALA A 141 2.27 -6.74 16.24
C ALA A 141 3.29 -6.17 15.23
N VAL A 142 4.27 -5.39 15.70
CA VAL A 142 5.31 -4.84 14.84
C VAL A 142 6.48 -5.80 14.58
N ALA A 143 6.56 -6.93 15.30
CA ALA A 143 7.60 -7.93 15.14
C ALA A 143 7.32 -8.88 13.95
N HIS A 144 7.47 -8.35 12.72
CA HIS A 144 7.23 -9.13 11.51
C HIS A 144 8.33 -10.21 11.31
N PRO A 145 7.97 -11.49 10.98
CA PRO A 145 8.92 -12.60 10.95
C PRO A 145 9.92 -12.56 9.79
N LYS A 146 9.66 -11.82 8.72
CA LYS A 146 10.48 -11.83 7.49
C LYS A 146 10.95 -10.44 7.05
N TRP A 147 10.14 -9.40 7.28
CA TRP A 147 10.40 -8.05 6.80
C TRP A 147 10.70 -7.10 7.95
N SER A 148 11.69 -6.23 7.77
CA SER A 148 11.88 -5.06 8.63
C SER A 148 11.11 -3.89 8.02
N MET A 149 10.00 -3.50 8.66
CA MET A 149 9.06 -2.51 8.13
C MET A 149 8.72 -1.46 9.19
N GLY A 150 8.14 -0.34 8.73
CA GLY A 150 7.60 0.67 9.64
C GLY A 150 6.43 0.14 10.49
N PRO A 151 6.14 0.77 11.64
CA PRO A 151 5.12 0.28 12.57
C PRO A 151 3.73 0.12 11.95
N LYS A 152 3.28 1.09 11.14
CA LYS A 152 1.95 1.06 10.50
C LYS A 152 1.78 -0.16 9.61
N ILE A 153 2.68 -0.37 8.66
CA ILE A 153 2.59 -1.49 7.70
C ILE A 153 2.79 -2.84 8.39
N SER A 154 3.55 -2.91 9.50
CA SER A 154 3.69 -4.14 10.28
C SER A 154 2.37 -4.54 10.95
N VAL A 155 1.62 -3.58 11.52
CA VAL A 155 0.28 -3.82 12.07
C VAL A 155 -0.70 -4.18 10.96
N ASP A 156 -0.65 -3.52 9.80
CA ASP A 156 -1.46 -3.88 8.64
C ASP A 156 -1.16 -5.30 8.14
N SER A 157 0.08 -5.75 8.18
CA SER A 157 0.45 -7.13 7.89
C SER A 157 -0.13 -8.10 8.92
N ALA A 158 -0.05 -7.74 10.22
CA ALA A 158 -0.56 -8.56 11.32
C ALA A 158 -2.07 -8.75 11.27
N THR A 159 -2.83 -7.77 10.77
CA THR A 159 -4.29 -7.79 10.61
C THR A 159 -4.76 -8.32 9.24
N LEU A 160 -3.86 -8.60 8.31
CA LEU A 160 -4.11 -8.80 6.87
C LEU A 160 -4.69 -7.58 6.14
N MET A 161 -4.75 -6.40 6.77
CA MET A 161 -5.16 -5.17 6.10
C MET A 161 -4.19 -4.79 4.99
N ASN A 162 -2.88 -4.98 5.18
CA ASN A 162 -1.89 -4.70 4.13
C ASN A 162 -2.28 -5.39 2.82
N LYS A 163 -2.63 -6.67 2.89
CA LYS A 163 -3.07 -7.44 1.72
C LYS A 163 -4.41 -6.97 1.17
N GLY A 164 -5.28 -6.47 2.04
CA GLY A 164 -6.53 -5.82 1.62
C GLY A 164 -6.28 -4.53 0.82
N LEU A 165 -5.39 -3.66 1.29
CA LEU A 165 -5.00 -2.44 0.56
C LEU A 165 -4.34 -2.78 -0.78
N GLU A 166 -3.52 -3.81 -0.80
CA GLU A 166 -2.86 -4.30 -2.02
C GLU A 166 -3.85 -4.87 -3.06
N LEU A 167 -4.95 -5.50 -2.66
CA LEU A 167 -6.02 -5.89 -3.59
C LEU A 167 -6.65 -4.68 -4.28
N ILE A 168 -6.90 -3.62 -3.51
CA ILE A 168 -7.44 -2.36 -4.06
C ILE A 168 -6.43 -1.72 -5.02
N GLU A 169 -5.18 -1.71 -4.64
CA GLU A 169 -4.08 -1.22 -5.49
C GLU A 169 -3.97 -2.01 -6.80
N ALA A 170 -3.96 -3.37 -6.73
CA ALA A 170 -3.89 -4.25 -7.89
C ALA A 170 -5.04 -4.01 -8.88
N ARG A 171 -6.27 -3.77 -8.37
CA ARG A 171 -7.44 -3.42 -9.18
C ARG A 171 -7.16 -2.20 -10.07
N HIS A 172 -6.56 -1.16 -9.50
CA HIS A 172 -6.28 0.08 -10.22
C HIS A 172 -5.07 -0.05 -11.15
N LEU A 173 -3.98 -0.65 -10.66
CA LEU A 173 -2.75 -0.79 -11.44
C LEU A 173 -2.92 -1.68 -12.68
N PHE A 174 -3.65 -2.78 -12.54
CA PHE A 174 -3.72 -3.80 -13.60
C PHE A 174 -5.11 -3.89 -14.27
N GLY A 175 -6.07 -3.08 -13.85
CA GLY A 175 -7.41 -3.04 -14.46
C GLY A 175 -8.23 -4.31 -14.27
N LEU A 176 -7.87 -5.20 -13.34
CA LEU A 176 -8.56 -6.45 -13.09
C LEU A 176 -9.77 -6.26 -12.18
N PRO A 177 -10.91 -6.91 -12.46
CA PRO A 177 -12.03 -6.94 -11.53
C PRO A 177 -11.69 -7.76 -10.27
N GLU A 178 -12.41 -7.52 -9.17
CA GLU A 178 -12.10 -8.11 -7.85
C GLU A 178 -12.15 -9.64 -7.86
N ASP A 179 -13.03 -10.23 -8.63
CA ASP A 179 -13.21 -11.69 -8.77
C ASP A 179 -12.02 -12.39 -9.47
N ARG A 180 -11.12 -11.63 -10.09
CA ARG A 180 -9.84 -12.11 -10.65
C ARG A 180 -8.63 -11.83 -9.76
N LEU A 181 -8.85 -11.31 -8.55
CA LEU A 181 -7.81 -11.00 -7.58
C LEU A 181 -7.90 -11.98 -6.40
N GLU A 182 -6.88 -12.82 -6.26
CA GLU A 182 -6.78 -13.82 -5.20
C GLU A 182 -5.69 -13.50 -4.19
N VAL A 183 -5.78 -14.11 -3.02
CA VAL A 183 -4.76 -14.03 -1.98
C VAL A 183 -4.43 -15.43 -1.49
N LEU A 184 -3.13 -15.75 -1.44
CA LEU A 184 -2.60 -16.94 -0.78
C LEU A 184 -1.61 -16.54 0.31
N VAL A 185 -1.68 -17.24 1.43
CA VAL A 185 -0.65 -17.15 2.47
C VAL A 185 0.54 -18.02 2.06
N HIS A 186 1.72 -17.39 1.98
CA HIS A 186 3.00 -18.01 1.66
C HIS A 186 4.04 -17.57 2.70
N PRO A 187 4.24 -18.35 3.80
CA PRO A 187 5.03 -17.94 4.95
C PRO A 187 6.50 -17.66 4.64
N GLN A 188 7.06 -18.33 3.64
CA GLN A 188 8.45 -18.16 3.25
C GLN A 188 8.70 -16.80 2.57
N SER A 189 7.66 -16.18 2.00
CA SER A 189 7.72 -14.90 1.29
C SER A 189 8.77 -14.86 0.16
N LEU A 190 9.00 -15.99 -0.50
CA LEU A 190 9.93 -16.11 -1.64
C LEU A 190 9.21 -15.91 -2.98
N VAL A 191 7.97 -16.40 -3.09
CA VAL A 191 7.08 -16.09 -4.21
C VAL A 191 6.31 -14.83 -3.83
N HIS A 192 6.49 -13.75 -4.61
CA HIS A 192 5.87 -12.47 -4.29
C HIS A 192 4.48 -12.33 -4.91
N SER A 193 4.26 -12.84 -6.13
CA SER A 193 2.93 -12.97 -6.75
C SER A 193 2.95 -13.96 -7.91
N LEU A 194 1.73 -14.36 -8.35
CA LEU A 194 1.53 -15.24 -9.48
C LEU A 194 0.50 -14.64 -10.46
N VAL A 195 0.71 -14.88 -11.74
CA VAL A 195 -0.22 -14.50 -12.82
C VAL A 195 -0.62 -15.77 -13.57
N GLU A 196 -1.88 -16.13 -13.52
CA GLU A 196 -2.47 -17.26 -14.24
C GLU A 196 -3.07 -16.78 -15.55
N PHE A 197 -2.71 -17.44 -16.65
CA PHE A 197 -3.20 -17.14 -18.00
C PHE A 197 -4.31 -18.09 -18.43
N ILE A 198 -5.04 -17.72 -19.49
CA ILE A 198 -6.19 -18.50 -20.01
C ILE A 198 -5.78 -19.86 -20.58
N ASP A 199 -4.54 -20.04 -20.97
CA ASP A 199 -3.97 -21.31 -21.45
C ASP A 199 -3.58 -22.27 -20.31
N GLY A 200 -3.78 -21.84 -19.04
CA GLY A 200 -3.46 -22.61 -17.84
C GLY A 200 -2.02 -22.44 -17.35
N SER A 201 -1.18 -21.67 -18.05
CA SER A 201 0.16 -21.38 -17.54
C SER A 201 0.11 -20.39 -16.38
N VAL A 202 1.04 -20.54 -15.42
CA VAL A 202 1.22 -19.65 -14.29
C VAL A 202 2.64 -19.11 -14.28
N LEU A 203 2.79 -17.80 -14.35
CA LEU A 203 4.06 -17.12 -14.11
C LEU A 203 4.13 -16.62 -12.70
N ALA A 204 5.29 -16.76 -12.07
CA ALA A 204 5.57 -16.27 -10.73
C ALA A 204 6.90 -15.54 -10.70
N GLN A 205 6.96 -14.43 -9.97
CA GLN A 205 8.24 -13.82 -9.65
C GLN A 205 8.66 -14.27 -8.26
N LEU A 206 9.88 -14.76 -8.18
CA LEU A 206 10.52 -15.21 -6.94
C LEU A 206 11.77 -14.38 -6.67
N GLY A 207 12.06 -14.19 -5.39
CA GLY A 207 13.27 -13.52 -4.92
C GLY A 207 13.40 -13.56 -3.40
N LEU A 208 14.55 -13.22 -2.90
CA LEU A 208 14.72 -12.97 -1.48
C LEU A 208 13.86 -11.75 -1.06
N PRO A 209 13.30 -11.73 0.16
CA PRO A 209 12.46 -10.63 0.64
C PRO A 209 13.31 -9.37 0.91
N ASP A 210 13.62 -8.63 -0.15
CA ASP A 210 14.45 -7.43 -0.11
C ASP A 210 13.92 -6.39 -1.12
N MET A 211 13.57 -5.22 -0.61
CA MET A 211 13.01 -4.13 -1.43
C MET A 211 13.98 -3.59 -2.48
N ARG A 212 15.27 -3.81 -2.34
CA ARG A 212 16.26 -3.40 -3.35
C ARG A 212 15.99 -4.03 -4.71
N THR A 213 15.41 -5.23 -4.75
CA THR A 213 15.02 -5.87 -6.00
C THR A 213 13.95 -5.05 -6.73
N ALA A 214 12.86 -4.69 -6.06
CA ALA A 214 11.79 -3.89 -6.64
C ALA A 214 12.25 -2.48 -7.02
N LEU A 215 13.09 -1.86 -6.18
CA LEU A 215 13.69 -0.55 -6.49
C LEU A 215 14.60 -0.61 -7.72
N ALA A 216 15.43 -1.65 -7.84
CA ALA A 216 16.30 -1.83 -9.02
C ALA A 216 15.48 -2.02 -10.30
N VAL A 217 14.38 -2.77 -10.24
CA VAL A 217 13.42 -2.89 -11.35
C VAL A 217 12.81 -1.54 -11.68
N GLY A 218 12.33 -0.79 -10.69
CA GLY A 218 11.70 0.51 -10.91
C GLY A 218 12.64 1.55 -11.53
N LEU A 219 13.86 1.63 -11.02
CA LEU A 219 14.88 2.57 -11.51
C LEU A 219 15.41 2.19 -12.90
N GLY A 220 15.57 0.90 -13.14
CA GLY A 220 16.16 0.39 -14.39
C GLY A 220 15.19 0.17 -15.52
N TRP A 221 13.88 0.08 -15.26
CA TRP A 221 12.90 -0.31 -16.28
C TRP A 221 13.04 0.47 -17.60
N PRO A 222 13.04 -0.22 -18.76
CA PRO A 222 12.80 -1.67 -18.97
C PRO A 222 14.04 -2.57 -18.81
N GLN A 223 15.23 -2.02 -18.57
CA GLN A 223 16.44 -2.79 -18.31
C GLN A 223 16.46 -3.34 -16.89
N ARG A 224 17.35 -4.32 -16.63
CA ARG A 224 17.61 -4.81 -15.27
C ARG A 224 18.91 -4.24 -14.76
N LEU A 225 18.87 -3.74 -13.51
CA LEU A 225 20.04 -3.26 -12.78
C LEU A 225 20.44 -4.26 -11.70
N GLU A 226 21.72 -4.30 -11.37
CA GLU A 226 22.22 -5.03 -10.20
C GLU A 226 21.66 -4.38 -8.93
N SER A 227 20.91 -5.15 -8.14
CA SER A 227 20.30 -4.68 -6.89
C SER A 227 21.22 -4.84 -5.67
N GLY A 228 22.29 -5.61 -5.79
CA GLY A 228 23.12 -6.04 -4.67
C GLY A 228 22.44 -7.08 -3.75
N VAL A 229 21.26 -7.62 -4.15
CA VAL A 229 20.61 -8.73 -3.45
C VAL A 229 21.25 -10.04 -3.88
N GLY A 230 21.46 -10.96 -2.93
CA GLY A 230 22.03 -12.28 -3.21
C GLY A 230 21.16 -13.14 -4.12
N ALA A 231 21.75 -14.15 -4.73
CA ALA A 231 21.01 -15.12 -5.52
C ALA A 231 20.09 -15.97 -4.63
N LEU A 232 18.89 -16.27 -5.14
CA LEU A 232 17.98 -17.22 -4.52
C LEU A 232 18.39 -18.64 -4.94
N ASP A 233 18.86 -19.44 -3.99
CA ASP A 233 19.10 -20.87 -4.18
C ASP A 233 17.88 -21.68 -3.73
N LEU A 234 17.05 -22.09 -4.67
CA LEU A 234 15.84 -22.84 -4.38
C LEU A 234 16.09 -24.22 -3.76
N ALA A 235 17.27 -24.83 -4.02
CA ALA A 235 17.60 -26.14 -3.48
C ALA A 235 17.77 -26.09 -1.93
N THR A 236 18.10 -24.94 -1.37
CA THR A 236 18.32 -24.74 0.06
C THR A 236 17.08 -24.27 0.81
N GLN A 237 16.00 -23.87 0.10
CA GLN A 237 14.84 -23.22 0.73
C GLN A 237 13.82 -24.19 1.34
N GLY A 238 13.90 -25.48 1.02
CA GLY A 238 12.90 -26.46 1.41
C GLY A 238 11.57 -26.28 0.65
N PRO A 239 10.49 -26.93 1.10
CA PRO A 239 9.18 -26.83 0.45
C PRO A 239 8.60 -25.43 0.51
N LEU A 240 7.97 -24.97 -0.57
CA LEU A 240 7.20 -23.75 -0.60
C LEU A 240 5.76 -24.07 -0.21
N GLU A 241 5.27 -23.42 0.83
CA GLU A 241 3.94 -23.63 1.39
C GLU A 241 2.96 -22.56 0.93
N PHE A 242 1.75 -22.95 0.58
CA PHE A 242 0.66 -22.05 0.21
C PHE A 242 -0.63 -22.51 0.89
N GLY A 243 -1.40 -21.55 1.39
CA GLY A 243 -2.68 -21.80 2.02
C GLY A 243 -3.66 -20.63 1.90
N PRO A 244 -4.95 -20.86 2.17
CA PRO A 244 -5.92 -19.78 2.17
C PRO A 244 -5.69 -18.83 3.36
N PRO A 245 -6.06 -17.53 3.23
CA PRO A 245 -6.09 -16.62 4.36
C PRO A 245 -7.24 -16.95 5.31
N ASP A 246 -7.01 -16.77 6.61
CA ASP A 246 -8.06 -16.91 7.64
C ASP A 246 -8.84 -15.58 7.74
N LEU A 247 -10.01 -15.52 7.10
CA LEU A 247 -10.85 -14.32 7.06
C LEU A 247 -11.73 -14.14 8.29
N GLU A 248 -11.88 -15.17 9.13
CA GLU A 248 -12.65 -15.10 10.37
C GLU A 248 -11.83 -14.48 11.49
N THR A 249 -10.61 -14.98 11.67
CA THR A 249 -9.69 -14.45 12.68
C THR A 249 -9.13 -13.08 12.29
N PHE A 250 -8.87 -12.84 11.00
CA PHE A 250 -8.31 -11.60 10.43
C PHE A 250 -9.27 -10.97 9.41
N PRO A 251 -10.35 -10.31 9.85
CA PRO A 251 -11.42 -9.86 8.95
C PRO A 251 -11.05 -8.64 8.08
N CYS A 252 -9.92 -7.97 8.32
CA CYS A 252 -9.54 -6.77 7.57
C CYS A 252 -9.41 -7.03 6.05
N LEU A 253 -8.94 -8.21 5.64
CA LEU A 253 -8.89 -8.58 4.23
C LEU A 253 -10.30 -8.73 3.61
N ARG A 254 -11.26 -9.30 4.35
CA ARG A 254 -12.67 -9.38 3.94
C ARG A 254 -13.26 -7.98 3.78
N LEU A 255 -13.07 -7.11 4.78
CA LEU A 255 -13.55 -5.73 4.75
C LEU A 255 -12.99 -4.94 3.55
N ALA A 256 -11.72 -5.14 3.21
CA ALA A 256 -11.12 -4.51 2.05
C ALA A 256 -11.72 -5.01 0.72
N ARG A 257 -12.01 -6.32 0.59
CA ARG A 257 -12.75 -6.86 -0.56
C ARG A 257 -14.16 -6.28 -0.69
N GLU A 258 -14.87 -6.16 0.43
CA GLU A 258 -16.20 -5.55 0.49
C GLU A 258 -16.15 -4.07 0.07
N ALA A 259 -15.19 -3.30 0.57
CA ALA A 259 -14.98 -1.90 0.18
C ALA A 259 -14.63 -1.77 -1.32
N LEU A 260 -13.80 -2.68 -1.85
CA LEU A 260 -13.45 -2.71 -3.27
C LEU A 260 -14.67 -2.98 -4.16
N ARG A 261 -15.53 -3.94 -3.76
CA ARG A 261 -16.78 -4.25 -4.48
C ARG A 261 -17.79 -3.10 -4.42
N ALA A 262 -17.91 -2.44 -3.28
CA ALA A 262 -18.78 -1.28 -3.11
C ALA A 262 -18.30 -0.10 -3.98
N GLY A 263 -17.01 0.03 -4.21
CA GLY A 263 -16.43 1.08 -5.05
C GLY A 263 -16.61 2.49 -4.48
N GLY A 264 -16.60 3.49 -5.35
CA GLY A 264 -16.77 4.88 -4.94
C GLY A 264 -15.81 5.29 -3.82
N THR A 265 -16.35 5.85 -2.74
CA THR A 265 -15.58 6.33 -1.58
C THR A 265 -15.32 5.28 -0.50
N ALA A 266 -15.81 4.02 -0.66
CA ALA A 266 -15.65 2.98 0.34
C ALA A 266 -14.16 2.64 0.62
N PRO A 267 -13.27 2.52 -0.38
CA PRO A 267 -11.84 2.31 -0.12
C PRO A 267 -11.18 3.45 0.67
N ALA A 268 -11.57 4.71 0.41
CA ALA A 268 -11.07 5.86 1.16
C ALA A 268 -11.54 5.84 2.62
N THR A 269 -12.80 5.46 2.86
CA THR A 269 -13.35 5.27 4.22
C THR A 269 -12.58 4.18 4.98
N LEU A 270 -12.36 3.02 4.33
CA LEU A 270 -11.59 1.91 4.90
C LEU A 270 -10.19 2.36 5.30
N ASN A 271 -9.47 3.02 4.39
CA ASN A 271 -8.10 3.46 4.65
C ASN A 271 -8.03 4.47 5.81
N ALA A 272 -8.91 5.48 5.81
CA ALA A 272 -8.94 6.51 6.85
C ALA A 272 -9.24 5.92 8.25
N ALA A 273 -10.22 5.02 8.34
CA ALA A 273 -10.56 4.32 9.57
C ALA A 273 -9.40 3.42 10.05
N ASN A 274 -8.75 2.70 9.12
CA ASN A 274 -7.61 1.86 9.44
C ASN A 274 -6.40 2.68 9.95
N GLU A 275 -6.07 3.81 9.32
CA GLU A 275 -4.97 4.67 9.80
C GLU A 275 -5.22 5.17 11.23
N VAL A 276 -6.44 5.57 11.56
CA VAL A 276 -6.83 5.97 12.92
C VAL A 276 -6.75 4.79 13.89
N ALA A 277 -7.29 3.63 13.50
CA ALA A 277 -7.31 2.43 14.33
C ALA A 277 -5.88 1.93 14.64
N VAL A 278 -5.02 1.86 13.62
CA VAL A 278 -3.63 1.44 13.79
C VAL A 278 -2.86 2.43 14.67
N SER A 279 -3.06 3.74 14.48
CA SER A 279 -2.44 4.76 15.33
C SER A 279 -2.89 4.63 16.79
N ALA A 280 -4.19 4.44 17.02
CA ALA A 280 -4.74 4.26 18.36
C ALA A 280 -4.24 2.97 19.04
N PHE A 281 -4.13 1.88 18.29
CA PHE A 281 -3.54 0.62 18.78
C PHE A 281 -2.06 0.79 19.16
N LEU A 282 -1.26 1.41 18.32
CA LEU A 282 0.16 1.66 18.59
C LEU A 282 0.37 2.55 19.84
N GLN A 283 -0.59 3.42 20.13
CA GLN A 283 -0.62 4.26 21.33
C GLN A 283 -1.22 3.55 22.55
N GLY A 284 -1.68 2.29 22.42
CA GLY A 284 -2.32 1.53 23.50
C GLY A 284 -3.72 2.03 23.88
N ARG A 285 -4.39 2.81 23.02
CA ARG A 285 -5.74 3.35 23.25
C ARG A 285 -6.85 2.32 22.96
N ILE A 286 -6.59 1.36 22.08
CA ILE A 286 -7.50 0.26 21.72
C ILE A 286 -6.75 -1.07 21.64
N GLY A 287 -7.48 -2.19 21.73
CA GLY A 287 -6.93 -3.53 21.54
C GLY A 287 -6.71 -3.90 20.06
N PHE A 288 -5.93 -4.95 19.82
CA PHE A 288 -5.64 -5.44 18.46
C PHE A 288 -6.90 -5.80 17.66
N LEU A 289 -7.83 -6.51 18.29
CA LEU A 289 -9.08 -6.93 17.65
C LEU A 289 -10.02 -5.75 17.34
N SER A 290 -9.85 -4.64 18.01
CA SER A 290 -10.64 -3.43 17.84
C SER A 290 -10.30 -2.70 16.54
N ILE A 291 -9.13 -2.97 15.93
CA ILE A 291 -8.74 -2.39 14.64
C ILE A 291 -9.78 -2.76 13.57
N ALA A 292 -10.05 -4.04 13.39
CA ALA A 292 -11.03 -4.50 12.41
C ALA A 292 -12.46 -4.02 12.73
N ALA A 293 -12.84 -4.04 14.01
CA ALA A 293 -14.16 -3.58 14.45
C ALA A 293 -14.38 -2.10 14.13
N LEU A 294 -13.36 -1.26 14.32
CA LEU A 294 -13.43 0.17 14.01
C LEU A 294 -13.57 0.45 12.52
N VAL A 295 -12.86 -0.33 11.70
CA VAL A 295 -12.97 -0.25 10.24
C VAL A 295 -14.36 -0.68 9.77
N GLU A 296 -14.90 -1.77 10.30
CA GLU A 296 -16.24 -2.29 9.99
C GLU A 296 -17.33 -1.29 10.37
N ASP A 297 -17.24 -0.71 11.57
CA ASP A 297 -18.16 0.34 12.06
C ASP A 297 -18.14 1.58 11.14
N ALA A 298 -16.97 2.05 10.74
CA ALA A 298 -16.84 3.19 9.84
C ALA A 298 -17.44 2.90 8.45
N LEU A 299 -17.22 1.71 7.89
CA LEU A 299 -17.81 1.30 6.61
C LEU A 299 -19.33 1.18 6.68
N ALA A 300 -19.88 0.75 7.82
CA ALA A 300 -21.33 0.66 8.02
C ALA A 300 -21.98 2.05 8.22
N ALA A 301 -21.29 2.97 8.91
CA ALA A 301 -21.84 4.28 9.28
C ALA A 301 -21.74 5.34 8.15
N ILE A 302 -20.79 5.20 7.23
CA ILE A 302 -20.52 6.22 6.21
C ILE A 302 -21.04 5.72 4.86
N ALA A 303 -22.01 6.46 4.32
CA ALA A 303 -22.58 6.16 3.02
C ALA A 303 -21.52 6.25 1.91
N VAL A 304 -21.59 5.30 0.98
CA VAL A 304 -20.72 5.30 -0.21
C VAL A 304 -21.23 6.35 -1.20
N GLU A 305 -20.30 7.20 -1.64
CA GLU A 305 -20.55 8.27 -2.62
C GLU A 305 -19.65 8.06 -3.85
N PRO A 306 -19.95 8.67 -5.00
CA PRO A 306 -19.03 8.65 -6.14
C PRO A 306 -17.70 9.33 -5.81
N ALA A 307 -16.57 8.71 -6.18
CA ALA A 307 -15.22 9.27 -6.01
C ALA A 307 -14.91 10.30 -7.11
N ALA A 308 -15.74 11.34 -7.25
CA ALA A 308 -15.74 12.24 -8.41
C ALA A 308 -14.59 13.26 -8.42
N SER A 309 -14.03 13.59 -7.26
CA SER A 309 -12.98 14.60 -7.16
C SER A 309 -12.07 14.35 -5.94
N LEU A 310 -10.88 14.94 -5.96
CA LEU A 310 -9.96 14.90 -4.82
C LEU A 310 -10.57 15.57 -3.58
N GLU A 311 -11.34 16.63 -3.77
CA GLU A 311 -12.03 17.32 -2.68
C GLU A 311 -13.08 16.43 -2.00
N ALA A 312 -13.90 15.72 -2.81
CA ALA A 312 -14.87 14.76 -2.29
C ALA A 312 -14.17 13.65 -1.49
N LEU A 313 -13.08 13.09 -1.99
CA LEU A 313 -12.30 12.05 -1.32
C LEU A 313 -11.67 12.56 0.00
N ARG A 314 -11.16 13.79 0.04
CA ARG A 314 -10.69 14.43 1.28
C ARG A 314 -11.81 14.65 2.27
N GLY A 315 -13.00 15.04 1.80
CA GLY A 315 -14.18 15.19 2.63
C GLY A 315 -14.58 13.88 3.32
N ILE A 316 -14.56 12.77 2.58
CA ILE A 316 -14.83 11.43 3.09
C ILE A 316 -13.73 10.98 4.06
N ASP A 317 -12.46 11.11 3.70
CA ASP A 317 -11.33 10.77 4.59
C ASP A 317 -11.46 11.50 5.94
N ALA A 318 -11.73 12.80 5.92
CA ALA A 318 -11.93 13.58 7.13
C ALA A 318 -13.16 13.13 7.94
N ARG A 319 -14.25 12.74 7.28
CA ARG A 319 -15.47 12.20 7.95
C ARG A 319 -15.17 10.87 8.61
N ALA A 320 -14.48 9.97 7.90
CA ALA A 320 -14.14 8.65 8.43
C ALA A 320 -13.19 8.75 9.62
N ARG A 321 -12.17 9.61 9.56
CA ARG A 321 -11.28 9.86 10.69
C ARG A 321 -12.03 10.39 11.91
N ARG A 322 -12.90 11.40 11.73
CA ARG A 322 -13.72 11.93 12.84
C ARG A 322 -14.66 10.89 13.43
N HIS A 323 -15.23 10.02 12.60
CA HIS A 323 -16.09 8.93 13.06
C HIS A 323 -15.29 7.94 13.91
N ALA A 324 -14.16 7.46 13.43
CA ALA A 324 -13.27 6.53 14.11
C ALA A 324 -12.76 7.10 15.46
N GLU A 325 -12.30 8.35 15.49
CA GLU A 325 -11.85 9.00 16.73
C GLU A 325 -12.99 9.15 17.75
N ARG A 326 -14.22 9.44 17.33
CA ARG A 326 -15.39 9.49 18.21
C ARG A 326 -15.71 8.12 18.81
N ALA A 327 -15.69 7.06 17.99
CA ALA A 327 -15.96 5.70 18.47
C ALA A 327 -14.95 5.27 19.55
N ILE A 328 -13.68 5.64 19.37
CA ILE A 328 -12.63 5.42 20.39
C ILE A 328 -12.91 6.25 21.65
N ALA A 329 -13.16 7.55 21.50
CA ALA A 329 -13.34 8.48 22.64
C ALA A 329 -14.56 8.13 23.50
N THR A 330 -15.64 7.63 22.92
CA THR A 330 -16.84 7.20 23.63
C THR A 330 -16.73 5.80 24.26
N GLY A 331 -15.64 5.06 23.95
CA GLY A 331 -15.47 3.68 24.40
C GLY A 331 -16.43 2.68 23.75
N ALA A 332 -17.07 3.05 22.65
CA ALA A 332 -17.92 2.16 21.86
C ALA A 332 -17.10 0.99 21.27
N ILE A 333 -15.83 1.25 20.96
CA ILE A 333 -14.84 0.26 20.52
C ILE A 333 -13.58 0.45 21.39
N ARG A 334 -13.18 -0.62 22.09
CA ARG A 334 -12.06 -0.61 23.05
C ARG A 334 -10.93 -1.54 22.63
#